data_782e6537884e0c265e661d3301333101
#
_entry.id   782e6537884e0c265e661d3301333101
#
_cell.length_a   1.000
_cell.length_b   1.000
_cell.length_c   1.000
_cell.angle_alpha   90.00
_cell.angle_beta   90.00
_cell.angle_gamma   90.00
#
_symmetry.space_group_name_H-M   'P 1'
#
loop_
_entity.id
_entity.type
_entity.pdbx_description
1 polymer ?
#
loop_
_entity_poly.entity_id
_entity_poly.type
_entity_poly.pdbx_seq_one_letter_code
_entity_poly.pdbx_strand_id
1 'polypeptide(L)'
;MPCRHISQPLHVFLAAMIAGLQIGCGGGGTEPVGPVLQESNEPVVAVPAAVAPERLYTEFQAVAGVSQCEAKSSVPANERLKVLVDRLQSYGIEVMSSSCGNTGLSYPAVCGGASGDLFLVTVKPVLGTTMRTFGFLPTSSSVHAPMVMDCKFVSG
;
A
#
# COMPACT_ATOMS: atom_id res chain seq x y z
N MET A 1 38.84 -25.95 12.21
CA MET A 1 37.82 -25.45 13.14
C MET A 1 36.47 -25.87 12.59
N PRO A 2 35.67 -26.63 13.34
CA PRO A 2 34.53 -27.35 12.79
C PRO A 2 33.27 -26.47 12.69
N CYS A 3 32.56 -26.59 11.57
CA CYS A 3 31.24 -26.01 11.32
C CYS A 3 30.18 -26.61 12.26
N ARG A 4 29.46 -25.76 12.99
CA ARG A 4 28.29 -26.18 13.74
C ARG A 4 27.02 -26.03 12.86
N HIS A 5 26.48 -27.18 12.51
CA HIS A 5 25.11 -27.30 11.99
C HIS A 5 24.12 -26.99 13.12
N ILE A 6 23.32 -25.92 12.97
CA ILE A 6 22.16 -25.67 13.81
C ILE A 6 20.93 -26.17 13.05
N SER A 7 20.44 -27.31 13.52
CA SER A 7 19.18 -27.92 13.08
C SER A 7 18.03 -27.16 13.73
N GLN A 8 17.16 -26.51 12.96
CA GLN A 8 15.93 -25.91 13.47
C GLN A 8 14.80 -26.93 13.47
N PRO A 9 14.02 -27.06 14.53
CA PRO A 9 12.85 -27.94 14.57
C PRO A 9 11.65 -27.30 13.83
N LEU A 10 11.06 -28.11 13.00
CA LEU A 10 9.83 -27.85 12.24
C LEU A 10 8.64 -27.83 13.21
N HIS A 11 8.13 -26.65 13.56
CA HIS A 11 6.87 -26.51 14.30
C HIS A 11 5.67 -26.53 13.35
N VAL A 12 5.01 -27.69 13.36
CA VAL A 12 3.69 -27.89 12.76
C VAL A 12 2.65 -27.15 13.62
N PHE A 13 2.09 -26.06 13.12
CA PHE A 13 0.93 -25.41 13.76
C PHE A 13 -0.36 -25.97 13.19
N LEU A 14 -1.07 -26.67 14.07
CA LEU A 14 -2.42 -27.20 13.89
C LEU A 14 -3.43 -26.04 13.88
N ALA A 15 -4.14 -25.86 12.76
CA ALA A 15 -5.18 -24.84 12.63
C ALA A 15 -6.45 -25.32 13.35
N ALA A 16 -6.89 -24.59 14.39
CA ALA A 16 -8.19 -24.75 15.04
C ALA A 16 -9.22 -23.85 14.33
N MET A 17 -10.19 -24.47 13.64
CA MET A 17 -11.38 -23.78 13.12
C MET A 17 -12.34 -23.50 14.30
N ILE A 18 -12.64 -22.22 14.53
CA ILE A 18 -13.74 -21.79 15.39
C ILE A 18 -14.85 -21.23 14.49
N ALA A 19 -15.91 -22.02 14.33
CA ALA A 19 -17.15 -21.59 13.71
C ALA A 19 -17.94 -20.73 14.72
N GLY A 20 -18.00 -19.42 14.50
CA GLY A 20 -18.84 -18.50 15.25
C GLY A 20 -20.23 -18.38 14.63
N LEU A 21 -21.24 -18.94 15.29
CA LEU A 21 -22.66 -18.77 14.99
C LEU A 21 -23.08 -17.38 15.48
N GLN A 22 -23.41 -16.44 14.58
CA GLN A 22 -24.05 -15.18 14.95
C GLN A 22 -25.56 -15.30 14.77
N ILE A 23 -26.26 -15.36 15.91
CA ILE A 23 -27.73 -15.29 15.96
C ILE A 23 -28.10 -13.80 15.94
N GLY A 24 -28.65 -13.34 14.81
CA GLY A 24 -29.19 -12.00 14.69
C GLY A 24 -30.59 -11.92 15.28
N CYS A 25 -30.79 -11.09 16.33
CA CYS A 25 -32.10 -10.71 16.84
C CYS A 25 -32.78 -9.73 15.88
N GLY A 26 -33.92 -10.14 15.32
CA GLY A 26 -34.79 -9.29 14.53
C GLY A 26 -35.58 -8.33 15.41
N GLY A 27 -35.47 -7.02 15.14
CA GLY A 27 -36.36 -5.99 15.64
C GLY A 27 -37.47 -5.72 14.62
N GLY A 28 -38.70 -6.13 14.93
CA GLY A 28 -39.87 -5.81 14.12
C GLY A 28 -40.28 -4.34 14.31
N GLY A 29 -40.14 -3.54 13.28
CA GLY A 29 -40.77 -2.22 13.16
C GLY A 29 -41.94 -2.33 12.18
N THR A 30 -43.16 -2.17 12.66
CA THR A 30 -44.36 -2.00 11.82
C THR A 30 -44.37 -0.56 11.28
N GLU A 31 -44.05 -0.39 10.01
CA GLU A 31 -44.23 0.87 9.29
C GLU A 31 -45.62 0.92 8.63
N PRO A 32 -46.26 2.09 8.61
CA PRO A 32 -47.59 2.27 8.00
C PRO A 32 -47.51 2.18 6.47
N VAL A 33 -48.46 1.41 5.91
CA VAL A 33 -48.63 1.20 4.48
C VAL A 33 -48.96 2.53 3.79
N GLY A 34 -47.99 3.14 3.12
CA GLY A 34 -48.18 4.21 2.15
C GLY A 34 -48.62 3.67 0.78
N PRO A 35 -49.25 4.51 -0.09
CA PRO A 35 -49.78 4.05 -1.36
C PRO A 35 -48.73 3.47 -2.26
N VAL A 36 -48.99 2.25 -2.76
CA VAL A 36 -48.15 1.54 -3.71
C VAL A 36 -48.06 2.32 -5.01
N LEU A 37 -46.95 3.03 -5.22
CA LEU A 37 -46.56 3.49 -6.55
C LEU A 37 -46.12 2.27 -7.35
N GLN A 38 -46.83 2.03 -8.41
CA GLN A 38 -46.59 0.92 -9.36
C GLN A 38 -45.19 1.11 -9.96
N GLU A 39 -44.25 0.32 -9.47
CA GLU A 39 -42.88 0.27 -9.94
C GLU A 39 -42.88 -0.28 -11.36
N SER A 40 -42.62 0.61 -12.32
CA SER A 40 -42.42 0.23 -13.71
C SER A 40 -41.19 -0.68 -13.81
N ASN A 41 -41.40 -1.98 -14.06
CA ASN A 41 -40.38 -2.97 -14.34
C ASN A 41 -39.78 -2.76 -15.74
N GLU A 42 -39.15 -1.61 -15.98
CA GLU A 42 -38.25 -1.50 -17.11
C GLU A 42 -36.93 -2.21 -16.75
N PRO A 43 -36.44 -3.11 -17.62
CA PRO A 43 -35.14 -3.74 -17.38
C PRO A 43 -34.08 -2.65 -17.45
N VAL A 44 -33.54 -2.27 -16.28
CA VAL A 44 -32.35 -1.40 -16.21
C VAL A 44 -31.23 -2.16 -16.88
N VAL A 45 -31.00 -1.87 -18.17
CA VAL A 45 -29.80 -2.30 -18.87
C VAL A 45 -28.62 -1.65 -18.12
N ALA A 46 -27.93 -2.45 -17.30
CA ALA A 46 -26.71 -2.01 -16.65
C ALA A 46 -25.71 -1.58 -17.73
N VAL A 47 -25.62 -0.27 -17.97
CA VAL A 47 -24.56 0.30 -18.80
C VAL A 47 -23.25 -0.07 -18.10
N PRO A 48 -22.32 -0.83 -18.74
CA PRO A 48 -21.06 -1.14 -18.13
C PRO A 48 -20.39 0.17 -17.75
N ALA A 49 -20.04 0.31 -16.46
CA ALA A 49 -19.35 1.48 -15.95
C ALA A 49 -18.13 1.72 -16.86
N ALA A 50 -18.11 2.87 -17.54
CA ALA A 50 -17.00 3.23 -18.41
C ALA A 50 -15.73 3.20 -17.55
N VAL A 51 -14.82 2.27 -17.86
CA VAL A 51 -13.52 2.19 -17.21
C VAL A 51 -12.83 3.53 -17.44
N ALA A 52 -12.60 4.29 -16.39
CA ALA A 52 -11.92 5.57 -16.51
C ALA A 52 -10.58 5.35 -17.22
N PRO A 53 -10.19 6.21 -18.18
CA PRO A 53 -8.96 6.03 -18.93
C PRO A 53 -7.79 6.00 -17.94
N GLU A 54 -6.99 4.95 -18.01
CA GLU A 54 -5.84 4.78 -17.15
C GLU A 54 -4.79 5.86 -17.47
N ARG A 55 -4.37 6.61 -16.44
CA ARG A 55 -3.44 7.74 -16.61
C ARG A 55 -2.01 7.28 -16.54
N LEU A 56 -1.17 7.88 -17.38
CA LEU A 56 0.28 7.78 -17.30
C LEU A 56 0.82 8.78 -16.26
N TYR A 57 1.79 8.34 -15.51
CA TYR A 57 2.47 9.12 -14.48
C TYR A 57 3.98 9.04 -14.67
N THR A 58 4.69 10.04 -14.16
CA THR A 58 6.16 10.09 -14.20
C THR A 58 6.78 10.07 -12.80
N GLU A 59 6.04 10.51 -11.80
CA GLU A 59 6.54 10.64 -10.41
C GLU A 59 5.77 9.72 -9.47
N PHE A 60 6.53 8.96 -8.70
CA PHE A 60 5.99 7.96 -7.80
C PHE A 60 6.69 7.97 -6.44
N GLN A 61 5.97 7.52 -5.42
CA GLN A 61 6.45 7.38 -4.06
C GLN A 61 6.11 6.00 -3.49
N ALA A 62 6.97 5.49 -2.61
CA ALA A 62 6.73 4.30 -1.80
C ALA A 62 7.16 4.55 -0.35
N VAL A 63 6.55 3.86 0.60
CA VAL A 63 6.96 3.94 2.00
C VAL A 63 8.38 3.40 2.15
N ALA A 64 9.28 4.20 2.73
CA ALA A 64 10.69 3.87 2.89
C ALA A 64 11.05 3.43 4.30
N GLY A 65 10.34 3.98 5.28
CA GLY A 65 10.60 3.74 6.69
C GLY A 65 10.02 2.43 7.20
N VAL A 66 10.54 1.98 8.32
CA VAL A 66 9.89 1.00 9.19
C VAL A 66 8.83 1.71 10.03
N SER A 67 7.87 0.97 10.57
CA SER A 67 6.90 1.53 11.50
C SER A 67 7.60 2.05 12.77
N GLN A 68 6.99 3.04 13.42
CA GLN A 68 7.50 3.56 14.69
C GLN A 68 7.63 2.42 15.73
N CYS A 69 8.69 2.45 16.51
CA CYS A 69 9.06 1.43 17.48
C CYS A 69 9.52 0.07 16.90
N GLU A 70 9.51 -0.13 15.61
CA GLU A 70 10.15 -1.31 15.03
C GLU A 70 11.68 -1.16 15.07
N ALA A 71 12.36 -2.30 15.06
CA ALA A 71 13.81 -2.30 14.97
C ALA A 71 14.23 -1.65 13.64
N LYS A 72 15.17 -0.72 13.74
CA LYS A 72 15.72 -0.09 12.53
C LYS A 72 16.31 -1.15 11.61
N SER A 73 16.11 -0.97 10.31
CA SER A 73 16.74 -1.82 9.31
C SER A 73 18.26 -1.74 9.44
N SER A 74 18.94 -2.89 9.40
CA SER A 74 20.40 -2.92 9.33
C SER A 74 20.94 -2.46 7.96
N VAL A 75 20.06 -2.40 6.96
CA VAL A 75 20.41 -1.93 5.59
C VAL A 75 20.09 -0.45 5.46
N PRO A 76 21.07 0.39 5.12
CA PRO A 76 20.88 1.82 4.91
C PRO A 76 19.79 2.13 3.87
N ALA A 77 19.08 3.25 4.04
CA ALA A 77 17.96 3.60 3.16
C ALA A 77 18.38 3.78 1.69
N ASN A 78 19.57 4.32 1.44
CA ASN A 78 20.11 4.45 0.08
C ASN A 78 20.34 3.09 -0.60
N GLU A 79 20.79 2.09 0.13
CA GLU A 79 20.97 0.73 -0.41
C GLU A 79 19.61 0.07 -0.68
N ARG A 80 18.64 0.23 0.20
CA ARG A 80 17.27 -0.25 -0.01
C ARG A 80 16.62 0.40 -1.23
N LEU A 81 16.80 1.73 -1.39
CA LEU A 81 16.32 2.47 -2.56
C LEU A 81 16.99 1.94 -3.84
N LYS A 82 18.31 1.70 -3.80
CA LYS A 82 19.02 1.13 -4.95
C LYS A 82 18.45 -0.22 -5.36
N VAL A 83 18.20 -1.13 -4.41
CA VAL A 83 17.59 -2.44 -4.71
C VAL A 83 16.21 -2.28 -5.37
N LEU A 84 15.39 -1.33 -4.93
CA LEU A 84 14.10 -1.05 -5.57
C LEU A 84 14.27 -0.52 -6.99
N VAL A 85 15.21 0.40 -7.22
CA VAL A 85 15.52 0.94 -8.57
C VAL A 85 16.01 -0.18 -9.49
N ASP A 86 16.97 -0.99 -9.05
CA ASP A 86 17.49 -2.13 -9.83
C ASP A 86 16.33 -3.10 -10.20
N ARG A 87 15.41 -3.33 -9.27
CA ARG A 87 14.21 -4.13 -9.51
C ARG A 87 13.31 -3.52 -10.58
N LEU A 88 12.97 -2.24 -10.50
CA LEU A 88 12.17 -1.55 -11.51
C LEU A 88 12.80 -1.67 -12.90
N GLN A 89 14.12 -1.43 -12.99
CA GLN A 89 14.88 -1.51 -14.23
C GLN A 89 14.89 -2.94 -14.81
N SER A 90 14.96 -3.97 -13.97
CA SER A 90 14.92 -5.37 -14.41
C SER A 90 13.57 -5.75 -15.05
N TYR A 91 12.50 -5.00 -14.76
CA TYR A 91 11.18 -5.12 -15.39
C TYR A 91 10.97 -4.14 -16.56
N GLY A 92 12.04 -3.48 -17.02
CA GLY A 92 12.00 -2.59 -18.16
C GLY A 92 11.46 -1.18 -17.86
N ILE A 93 11.31 -0.81 -16.58
CA ILE A 93 10.89 0.53 -16.18
C ILE A 93 12.12 1.41 -16.13
N GLU A 94 12.17 2.43 -17.02
CA GLU A 94 13.29 3.35 -17.09
C GLU A 94 13.21 4.40 -15.98
N VAL A 95 14.07 4.25 -14.96
CA VAL A 95 14.17 5.19 -13.83
C VAL A 95 15.14 6.31 -14.21
N MET A 96 14.63 7.55 -14.21
CA MET A 96 15.39 8.76 -14.56
C MET A 96 16.08 9.35 -13.33
N SER A 97 15.42 9.32 -12.19
CA SER A 97 15.99 9.76 -10.92
C SER A 97 15.34 9.04 -9.74
N SER A 98 16.06 9.00 -8.62
CA SER A 98 15.55 8.46 -7.36
C SER A 98 16.12 9.25 -6.18
N SER A 99 15.31 9.39 -5.14
CA SER A 99 15.70 10.10 -3.91
C SER A 99 14.92 9.58 -2.71
N CYS A 100 15.38 9.96 -1.53
CA CYS A 100 14.61 9.79 -0.30
C CYS A 100 13.77 11.04 -0.05
N GLY A 101 12.68 10.88 0.69
CA GLY A 101 11.79 11.98 1.04
C GLY A 101 10.98 11.71 2.29
N ASN A 102 10.15 12.68 2.63
CA ASN A 102 9.22 12.58 3.74
C ASN A 102 7.90 13.26 3.34
N THR A 103 6.80 12.78 3.89
CA THR A 103 5.46 13.36 3.64
C THR A 103 5.30 14.79 4.16
N GLY A 104 6.20 15.25 5.04
CA GLY A 104 6.07 16.56 5.74
C GLY A 104 4.96 16.58 6.80
N LEU A 105 4.28 15.45 7.04
CA LEU A 105 3.25 15.35 8.06
C LEU A 105 3.83 14.92 9.40
N SER A 106 3.25 15.48 10.47
CA SER A 106 3.53 14.99 11.82
C SER A 106 2.66 13.77 12.11
N TYR A 107 3.30 12.69 12.50
CA TYR A 107 2.62 11.47 12.91
C TYR A 107 2.67 11.34 14.44
N PRO A 108 1.59 10.89 15.08
CA PRO A 108 1.63 10.60 16.50
C PRO A 108 2.67 9.52 16.78
N ALA A 109 3.43 9.69 17.87
CA ALA A 109 4.47 8.73 18.28
C ALA A 109 3.83 7.48 18.92
N VAL A 110 3.26 6.62 18.10
CA VAL A 110 2.65 5.35 18.51
C VAL A 110 3.34 4.19 17.81
N CYS A 111 3.62 3.13 18.58
CA CYS A 111 4.24 1.94 18.00
C CYS A 111 3.37 1.34 16.89
N GLY A 112 4.00 0.97 15.77
CA GLY A 112 3.31 0.52 14.58
C GLY A 112 2.78 1.64 13.69
N GLY A 113 2.87 2.92 14.10
CA GLY A 113 2.49 4.07 13.29
C GLY A 113 3.46 4.33 12.13
N ALA A 114 2.99 5.08 11.11
CA ALA A 114 3.83 5.47 9.97
C ALA A 114 4.94 6.44 10.40
N SER A 115 6.12 6.34 9.78
CA SER A 115 7.24 7.28 9.97
C SER A 115 7.16 8.50 9.07
N GLY A 116 6.38 8.43 8.00
CA GLY A 116 6.33 9.47 6.98
C GLY A 116 7.46 9.42 5.95
N ASP A 117 8.44 8.55 6.14
CA ASP A 117 9.59 8.42 5.24
C ASP A 117 9.20 7.74 3.93
N LEU A 118 9.74 8.25 2.82
CA LEU A 118 9.39 7.85 1.47
C LEU A 118 10.63 7.57 0.61
N PHE A 119 10.47 6.65 -0.33
CA PHE A 119 11.30 6.57 -1.54
C PHE A 119 10.56 7.26 -2.68
N LEU A 120 11.25 8.12 -3.40
CA LEU A 120 10.73 8.85 -4.54
C LEU A 120 11.47 8.41 -5.80
N VAL A 121 10.73 8.16 -6.87
CA VAL A 121 11.31 7.84 -8.18
C VAL A 121 10.62 8.63 -9.28
N THR A 122 11.43 9.13 -10.22
CA THR A 122 10.95 9.67 -11.49
C THR A 122 11.27 8.65 -12.58
N VAL A 123 10.27 8.29 -13.36
CA VAL A 123 10.38 7.30 -14.44
C VAL A 123 9.87 7.88 -15.75
N LYS A 124 10.17 7.25 -16.89
CA LYS A 124 9.43 7.55 -18.11
C LYS A 124 7.93 7.27 -17.90
N PRO A 125 7.04 7.95 -18.66
CA PRO A 125 5.60 7.80 -18.46
C PRO A 125 5.15 6.34 -18.47
N VAL A 126 4.53 5.91 -17.37
CA VAL A 126 4.08 4.53 -17.15
C VAL A 126 2.71 4.52 -16.46
N LEU A 127 1.94 3.45 -16.65
CA LEU A 127 0.66 3.29 -15.98
C LEU A 127 0.82 3.17 -14.46
N GLY A 128 -0.05 3.87 -13.71
CA GLY A 128 -0.02 3.84 -12.25
C GLY A 128 -0.25 2.44 -11.68
N THR A 129 -1.05 1.61 -12.34
CA THR A 129 -1.28 0.21 -11.95
C THR A 129 0.00 -0.62 -12.03
N THR A 130 0.84 -0.40 -13.04
CA THR A 130 2.14 -1.06 -13.17
C THR A 130 3.03 -0.75 -11.96
N MET A 131 3.14 0.52 -11.57
CA MET A 131 3.98 0.92 -10.43
C MET A 131 3.43 0.43 -9.09
N ARG A 132 2.11 0.29 -8.95
CA ARG A 132 1.49 -0.27 -7.73
C ARG A 132 1.93 -1.70 -7.45
N THR A 133 2.22 -2.52 -8.46
CA THR A 133 2.72 -3.89 -8.26
C THR A 133 4.09 -3.93 -7.59
N PHE A 134 4.83 -2.80 -7.62
CA PHE A 134 6.10 -2.62 -6.92
C PHE A 134 5.97 -1.85 -5.61
N GLY A 135 4.73 -1.54 -5.18
CA GLY A 135 4.47 -0.79 -3.96
C GLY A 135 4.57 0.74 -4.10
N PHE A 136 4.63 1.25 -5.33
CA PHE A 136 4.68 2.67 -5.60
C PHE A 136 3.30 3.25 -5.94
N LEU A 137 3.03 4.45 -5.43
CA LEU A 137 1.83 5.24 -5.74
C LEU A 137 2.26 6.52 -6.47
N PRO A 138 1.45 7.04 -7.42
CA PRO A 138 1.71 8.35 -7.99
C PRO A 138 1.79 9.43 -6.91
N THR A 139 2.78 10.33 -6.98
CA THR A 139 2.91 11.45 -6.02
C THR A 139 1.70 12.37 -6.05
N SER A 140 1.05 12.51 -7.20
CA SER A 140 -0.19 13.28 -7.36
C SER A 140 -1.39 12.72 -6.58
N SER A 141 -1.31 11.49 -6.05
CA SER A 141 -2.33 10.93 -5.16
C SER A 141 -2.17 11.36 -3.70
N SER A 142 -1.08 12.03 -3.37
CA SER A 142 -0.82 12.56 -2.02
C SER A 142 -1.48 13.91 -1.82
N VAL A 143 -2.00 14.16 -0.61
CA VAL A 143 -2.58 15.46 -0.23
C VAL A 143 -1.53 16.57 -0.24
N HIS A 144 -0.29 16.23 0.10
CA HIS A 144 0.86 17.13 0.12
C HIS A 144 1.98 16.59 -0.76
N ALA A 145 2.67 17.50 -1.46
CA ALA A 145 3.87 17.12 -2.19
C ALA A 145 4.94 16.62 -1.20
N PRO A 146 5.58 15.49 -1.47
CA PRO A 146 6.63 14.99 -0.60
C PRO A 146 7.86 15.92 -0.64
N MET A 147 8.51 16.09 0.51
CA MET A 147 9.77 16.82 0.62
C MET A 147 10.93 15.86 0.33
N VAL A 148 11.81 16.27 -0.58
CA VAL A 148 13.06 15.54 -0.86
C VAL A 148 14.04 15.75 0.31
N MET A 149 14.69 14.67 0.75
CA MET A 149 15.69 14.71 1.81
C MET A 149 16.84 13.74 1.56
N ASP A 150 17.93 13.91 2.28
CA ASP A 150 19.05 12.96 2.25
C ASP A 150 18.64 11.62 2.88
N CYS A 151 18.97 10.52 2.22
CA CYS A 151 18.61 9.17 2.66
C CYS A 151 19.17 8.81 4.06
N LYS A 152 20.21 9.49 4.53
CA LYS A 152 20.73 9.29 5.90
C LYS A 152 19.74 9.67 7.01
N PHE A 153 18.74 10.52 6.70
CA PHE A 153 17.70 10.95 7.64
C PHE A 153 16.46 10.08 7.59
N VAL A 154 16.37 9.20 6.60
CA VAL A 154 15.26 8.24 6.48
C VAL A 154 15.47 7.13 7.50
N SER A 155 14.48 6.92 8.35
CA SER A 155 14.52 5.88 9.36
C SER A 155 14.61 4.49 8.71
N GLY A 156 15.61 3.76 9.11
CA GLY A 156 15.86 2.41 8.66
C GLY A 156 15.56 1.42 9.75
#